data_8b01eb72945e891ab4209296c4c485e3
#
_entry.id   8b01eb72945e891ab4209296c4c485e3
#
_cell.length_a   1.000
_cell.length_b   1.000
_cell.length_c   1.000
_cell.angle_alpha   90.00
_cell.angle_beta   90.00
_cell.angle_gamma   90.00
#
_symmetry.space_group_name_H-M   'P 1'
#
loop_
_entity.id
_entity.type
_entity.pdbx_description
1 polymer ?
#
loop_
_entity_poly.entity_id
_entity_poly.type
_entity_poly.pdbx_seq_one_letter_code
_entity_poly.pdbx_strand_id
1 'polypeptide(L)'
;MELILAVDLAGGLVVHGRSGDRAGYRPLTWGLAPSAEPEAYVSALAPRYLYIADLESIQGQTPQDDLVRRCAALVERCYLDRGVRSPADCTAVTGVTPVVGTETAARAFEDLAAYRAGYLSIDVKGGRVLPWGIRPEEVLRRASGLSFEGCIILNIGAVGTQRGLVREDLEEMRACYPGRLLYGGGVAGTDDIRLLDDAGFDGAIIATAVHRGTVPLEWVRRGHPC
;
A
#
# COMPACT_ATOMS: atom_id res chain seq x y z
N MET A 1 -12.62 3.64 9.53
CA MET A 1 -11.66 3.47 8.42
C MET A 1 -11.19 2.02 8.29
N GLU A 2 -10.73 1.57 7.12
CA GLU A 2 -10.18 0.22 6.89
C GLU A 2 -8.74 0.10 7.42
N LEU A 3 -8.39 -1.07 7.99
CA LEU A 3 -7.01 -1.43 8.31
C LEU A 3 -6.55 -2.56 7.40
N ILE A 4 -5.53 -2.29 6.62
CA ILE A 4 -5.03 -3.14 5.54
C ILE A 4 -3.62 -3.62 5.91
N LEU A 5 -3.40 -4.93 6.01
CA LEU A 5 -2.06 -5.46 6.25
C LEU A 5 -1.22 -5.36 4.97
N ALA A 6 -0.04 -4.74 5.07
CA ALA A 6 0.91 -4.70 3.95
C ALA A 6 1.86 -5.88 3.99
N VAL A 7 2.13 -6.43 2.80
CA VAL A 7 3.08 -7.50 2.56
C VAL A 7 3.91 -7.17 1.33
N ASP A 8 5.22 -7.08 1.50
CA ASP A 8 6.17 -7.00 0.39
C ASP A 8 6.64 -8.43 0.06
N LEU A 9 6.50 -8.84 -1.20
CA LEU A 9 6.96 -10.15 -1.68
C LEU A 9 8.27 -10.00 -2.47
N ALA A 10 9.29 -10.79 -2.12
CA ALA A 10 10.53 -10.92 -2.85
C ALA A 10 11.10 -12.34 -2.72
N GLY A 11 11.52 -12.94 -3.84
CA GLY A 11 12.08 -14.29 -3.87
C GLY A 11 11.12 -15.36 -3.33
N GLY A 12 9.82 -15.19 -3.51
CA GLY A 12 8.80 -16.13 -2.99
C GLY A 12 8.55 -16.02 -1.49
N LEU A 13 9.08 -15.00 -0.81
CA LEU A 13 8.98 -14.80 0.64
C LEU A 13 8.41 -13.42 0.97
N VAL A 14 7.79 -13.31 2.14
CA VAL A 14 7.48 -12.02 2.76
C VAL A 14 8.77 -11.40 3.26
N VAL A 15 9.02 -10.16 2.83
CA VAL A 15 10.22 -9.41 3.22
C VAL A 15 9.87 -8.17 4.03
N HIS A 16 10.83 -7.70 4.83
CA HIS A 16 10.69 -6.46 5.58
C HIS A 16 11.23 -5.29 4.77
N GLY A 17 10.32 -4.43 4.29
CA GLY A 17 10.63 -3.20 3.59
C GLY A 17 11.11 -2.09 4.52
N ARG A 18 12.14 -1.34 4.09
CA ARG A 18 12.60 -0.16 4.80
C ARG A 18 13.02 0.95 3.83
N SER A 19 12.34 2.10 3.92
CA SER A 19 12.67 3.35 3.20
C SER A 19 12.82 3.20 1.67
N GLY A 20 12.21 2.16 1.07
CA GLY A 20 12.31 1.88 -0.37
C GLY A 20 13.70 1.40 -0.84
N ASP A 21 14.62 1.06 0.08
CA ASP A 21 15.91 0.43 -0.27
C ASP A 21 15.72 -1.08 -0.49
N ARG A 22 15.22 -1.43 -1.68
CA ARG A 22 14.87 -2.82 -2.04
C ARG A 22 16.05 -3.78 -1.99
N ALA A 23 17.30 -3.32 -2.20
CA ALA A 23 18.50 -4.15 -2.10
C ALA A 23 18.78 -4.63 -0.65
N GLY A 24 18.31 -3.85 0.32
CA GLY A 24 18.44 -4.16 1.76
C GLY A 24 17.35 -5.07 2.31
N TYR A 25 16.32 -5.41 1.55
CA TYR A 25 15.19 -6.20 2.05
C TYR A 25 15.60 -7.63 2.39
N ARG A 26 15.07 -8.16 3.48
CA ARG A 26 15.38 -9.51 4.00
C ARG A 26 14.08 -10.21 4.37
N PRO A 27 14.04 -11.55 4.29
CA PRO A 27 12.87 -12.32 4.75
C PRO A 27 12.46 -11.90 6.16
N LEU A 28 11.16 -11.76 6.38
CA LEU A 28 10.59 -11.35 7.66
C LEU A 28 10.67 -12.53 8.66
N THR A 29 11.69 -12.53 9.50
CA THR A 29 11.97 -13.59 10.49
C THR A 29 11.65 -13.17 11.91
N TRP A 30 10.94 -12.08 12.10
CA TRP A 30 10.57 -11.50 13.41
C TRP A 30 9.09 -11.06 13.41
N GLY A 31 8.57 -10.79 14.58
CA GLY A 31 7.20 -10.32 14.76
C GLY A 31 6.22 -11.45 15.04
N LEU A 32 4.99 -11.30 14.58
CA LEU A 32 3.86 -12.17 14.97
C LEU A 32 3.71 -13.41 14.08
N ALA A 33 4.30 -13.41 12.88
CA ALA A 33 4.16 -14.54 11.96
C ALA A 33 5.19 -15.63 12.26
N PRO A 34 4.79 -16.91 12.15
CA PRO A 34 5.68 -18.04 12.44
C PRO A 34 6.69 -18.29 11.32
N SER A 35 6.47 -17.73 10.13
CA SER A 35 7.24 -17.97 8.91
C SER A 35 7.16 -16.77 7.97
N ALA A 36 8.15 -16.59 7.12
CA ALA A 36 8.13 -15.66 5.99
C ALA A 36 7.48 -16.28 4.73
N GLU A 37 7.05 -17.53 4.77
CA GLU A 37 6.31 -18.17 3.69
C GLU A 37 4.93 -17.50 3.56
N PRO A 38 4.55 -16.94 2.39
CA PRO A 38 3.44 -15.98 2.29
C PRO A 38 2.09 -16.52 2.70
N GLU A 39 1.72 -17.76 2.29
CA GLU A 39 0.43 -18.34 2.66
C GLU A 39 0.35 -18.64 4.17
N ALA A 40 1.42 -19.20 4.74
CA ALA A 40 1.51 -19.43 6.19
C ALA A 40 1.47 -18.11 6.97
N TYR A 41 2.13 -17.08 6.45
CA TYR A 41 2.13 -15.73 7.02
C TYR A 41 0.72 -15.13 7.02
N VAL A 42 0.05 -15.09 5.86
CA VAL A 42 -1.29 -14.52 5.74
C VAL A 42 -2.31 -15.31 6.57
N SER A 43 -2.24 -16.64 6.53
CA SER A 43 -3.12 -17.52 7.34
C SER A 43 -2.96 -17.29 8.85
N ALA A 44 -1.72 -17.13 9.33
CA ALA A 44 -1.45 -16.94 10.75
C ALA A 44 -1.93 -15.58 11.26
N LEU A 45 -1.75 -14.52 10.48
CA LEU A 45 -2.20 -13.17 10.84
C LEU A 45 -3.69 -12.99 10.58
N ALA A 46 -4.26 -13.70 9.61
CA ALA A 46 -5.66 -13.70 9.20
C ALA A 46 -6.23 -12.27 9.02
N PRO A 47 -5.58 -11.41 8.20
CA PRO A 47 -6.07 -10.06 7.97
C PRO A 47 -7.37 -10.10 7.16
N ARG A 48 -8.28 -9.15 7.43
CA ARG A 48 -9.48 -8.99 6.59
C ARG A 48 -9.13 -8.41 5.22
N TYR A 49 -8.21 -7.43 5.20
CA TYR A 49 -7.75 -6.75 3.99
C TYR A 49 -6.23 -6.84 3.87
N LEU A 50 -5.76 -7.10 2.65
CA LEU A 50 -4.36 -7.32 2.35
C LEU A 50 -3.90 -6.36 1.24
N TYR A 51 -2.73 -5.75 1.39
CA TYR A 51 -2.00 -5.07 0.33
C TYR A 51 -0.74 -5.86 0.03
N ILE A 52 -0.56 -6.27 -1.22
CA ILE A 52 0.63 -6.98 -1.68
C ILE A 52 1.42 -6.08 -2.62
N ALA A 53 2.71 -5.87 -2.33
CA ALA A 53 3.68 -5.36 -3.28
C ALA A 53 4.50 -6.52 -3.84
N ASP A 54 4.33 -6.86 -5.12
CA ASP A 54 5.16 -7.83 -5.85
C ASP A 54 6.43 -7.15 -6.33
N LEU A 55 7.50 -7.26 -5.55
CA LEU A 55 8.73 -6.52 -5.79
C LEU A 55 9.48 -7.00 -7.04
N GLU A 56 9.37 -8.28 -7.43
CA GLU A 56 9.91 -8.77 -8.70
C GLU A 56 9.23 -8.07 -9.88
N SER A 57 7.92 -8.06 -9.90
CA SER A 57 7.15 -7.40 -10.96
C SER A 57 7.40 -5.89 -11.00
N ILE A 58 7.41 -5.22 -9.84
CA ILE A 58 7.72 -3.79 -9.72
C ILE A 58 9.10 -3.48 -10.32
N GLN A 59 10.07 -4.36 -10.13
CA GLN A 59 11.43 -4.22 -10.67
C GLN A 59 11.57 -4.72 -12.14
N GLY A 60 10.47 -5.13 -12.79
CA GLY A 60 10.46 -5.59 -14.17
C GLY A 60 10.96 -7.03 -14.35
N GLN A 61 10.96 -7.81 -13.27
CA GLN A 61 11.26 -9.25 -13.28
C GLN A 61 9.98 -10.08 -13.42
N THR A 62 10.09 -11.40 -13.30
CA THR A 62 8.95 -12.33 -13.43
C THR A 62 7.97 -12.14 -12.29
N PRO A 63 6.69 -11.84 -12.58
CA PRO A 63 5.66 -11.70 -11.56
C PRO A 63 5.40 -12.98 -10.77
N GLN A 64 4.99 -12.83 -9.51
CA GLN A 64 4.67 -13.92 -8.59
C GLN A 64 3.14 -14.22 -8.56
N ASP A 65 2.48 -14.20 -9.73
CA ASP A 65 1.02 -14.20 -9.87
C ASP A 65 0.33 -15.37 -9.14
N ASP A 66 0.89 -16.58 -9.17
CA ASP A 66 0.29 -17.75 -8.50
C ASP A 66 0.34 -17.61 -6.98
N LEU A 67 1.44 -17.09 -6.44
CA LEU A 67 1.59 -16.82 -5.03
C LEU A 67 0.60 -15.73 -4.57
N VAL A 68 0.49 -14.65 -5.35
CA VAL A 68 -0.47 -13.58 -5.10
C VAL A 68 -1.90 -14.11 -5.07
N ARG A 69 -2.32 -14.97 -6.03
CA ARG A 69 -3.67 -15.57 -6.07
C ARG A 69 -3.95 -16.40 -4.82
N ARG A 70 -2.98 -17.21 -4.37
CA ARG A 70 -3.15 -18.02 -3.16
C ARG A 70 -3.29 -17.16 -1.90
N CYS A 71 -2.49 -16.10 -1.75
CA CYS A 71 -2.65 -15.16 -0.64
C CYS A 71 -3.98 -14.39 -0.72
N ALA A 72 -4.38 -13.94 -1.91
CA ALA A 72 -5.63 -13.19 -2.11
C ALA A 72 -6.87 -14.02 -1.77
N ALA A 73 -6.83 -15.35 -1.98
CA ALA A 73 -7.92 -16.26 -1.64
C ALA A 73 -8.17 -16.41 -0.12
N LEU A 74 -7.24 -15.96 0.72
CA LEU A 74 -7.33 -16.05 2.19
C LEU A 74 -7.95 -14.81 2.85
N VAL A 75 -8.28 -13.77 2.07
CA VAL A 75 -8.72 -12.46 2.58
C VAL A 75 -9.99 -11.99 1.87
N GLU A 76 -10.72 -11.05 2.48
CA GLU A 76 -11.93 -10.49 1.87
C GLU A 76 -11.61 -9.58 0.67
N ARG A 77 -10.51 -8.80 0.76
CA ARG A 77 -10.03 -7.95 -0.34
C ARG A 77 -8.51 -7.91 -0.35
N CYS A 78 -7.95 -8.06 -1.54
CA CYS A 78 -6.52 -7.93 -1.78
C CYS A 78 -6.25 -6.80 -2.77
N TYR A 79 -5.45 -5.81 -2.36
CA TYR A 79 -4.89 -4.77 -3.22
C TYR A 79 -3.54 -5.26 -3.73
N LEU A 80 -3.33 -5.20 -5.05
CA LEU A 80 -2.09 -5.68 -5.67
C LEU A 80 -1.34 -4.54 -6.37
N ASP A 81 -0.20 -4.18 -5.81
CA ASP A 81 0.82 -3.39 -6.50
C ASP A 81 1.84 -4.34 -7.14
N ARG A 82 1.82 -4.41 -8.44
CA ARG A 82 2.77 -5.19 -9.25
C ARG A 82 3.59 -4.32 -10.21
N GLY A 83 3.59 -3.01 -9.99
CA GLY A 83 4.29 -2.07 -10.84
C GLY A 83 3.75 -2.07 -12.26
N VAL A 84 2.43 -1.89 -12.42
CA VAL A 84 1.78 -1.85 -13.74
C VAL A 84 2.42 -0.78 -14.62
N ARG A 85 2.59 -1.11 -15.91
CA ARG A 85 3.17 -0.23 -16.93
C ARG A 85 2.23 0.00 -18.11
N SER A 86 1.14 -0.77 -18.16
CA SER A 86 0.08 -0.63 -19.15
C SER A 86 -1.29 -0.96 -18.54
N PRO A 87 -2.40 -0.49 -19.13
CA PRO A 87 -3.74 -0.86 -18.68
C PRO A 87 -4.02 -2.37 -18.70
N ALA A 88 -3.37 -3.14 -19.58
CA ALA A 88 -3.51 -4.59 -19.65
C ALA A 88 -2.99 -5.30 -18.39
N ASP A 89 -1.99 -4.73 -17.72
CA ASP A 89 -1.41 -5.31 -16.50
C ASP A 89 -2.41 -5.32 -15.34
N CYS A 90 -3.40 -4.42 -15.35
CA CYS A 90 -4.43 -4.34 -14.30
C CYS A 90 -5.35 -5.56 -14.25
N THR A 91 -5.47 -6.32 -15.35
CA THR A 91 -6.34 -7.50 -15.45
C THR A 91 -5.58 -8.82 -15.44
N ALA A 92 -4.27 -8.78 -15.29
CA ALA A 92 -3.41 -9.98 -15.35
C ALA A 92 -3.64 -10.96 -14.20
N VAL A 93 -4.06 -10.47 -13.03
CA VAL A 93 -4.43 -11.29 -11.87
C VAL A 93 -5.89 -11.04 -11.52
N THR A 94 -6.68 -12.12 -11.46
CA THR A 94 -8.09 -12.07 -11.06
C THR A 94 -8.25 -12.16 -9.54
N GLY A 95 -9.34 -11.61 -9.00
CA GLY A 95 -9.64 -11.67 -7.56
C GLY A 95 -8.86 -10.65 -6.72
N VAL A 96 -8.20 -9.69 -7.37
CA VAL A 96 -7.49 -8.59 -6.69
C VAL A 96 -7.96 -7.24 -7.19
N THR A 97 -7.81 -6.22 -6.37
CA THR A 97 -7.98 -4.81 -6.75
C THR A 97 -6.61 -4.28 -7.23
N PRO A 98 -6.44 -3.91 -8.50
CA PRO A 98 -5.15 -3.46 -9.00
C PRO A 98 -4.77 -2.11 -8.40
N VAL A 99 -3.48 -1.93 -8.13
CA VAL A 99 -2.89 -0.67 -7.72
C VAL A 99 -1.99 -0.17 -8.84
N VAL A 100 -2.23 1.06 -9.28
CA VAL A 100 -1.49 1.75 -10.34
C VAL A 100 -0.58 2.77 -9.70
N GLY A 101 0.70 2.43 -9.53
CA GLY A 101 1.69 3.29 -8.87
C GLY A 101 2.25 4.36 -9.80
N THR A 102 2.36 5.60 -9.33
CA THR A 102 2.97 6.70 -10.10
C THR A 102 4.44 6.41 -10.45
N GLU A 103 5.14 5.65 -9.60
CA GLU A 103 6.54 5.26 -9.86
C GLU A 103 6.72 4.49 -11.18
N THR A 104 5.73 3.68 -11.58
CA THR A 104 5.88 2.74 -12.69
C THR A 104 4.93 2.96 -13.87
N ALA A 105 3.72 3.46 -13.61
CA ALA A 105 2.64 3.47 -14.59
C ALA A 105 2.69 4.64 -15.57
N ALA A 106 3.37 5.75 -15.22
CA ALA A 106 3.22 6.99 -15.97
C ALA A 106 4.52 7.80 -16.02
N ARG A 107 4.90 8.25 -17.23
CA ARG A 107 5.97 9.24 -17.40
C ARG A 107 5.46 10.66 -17.16
N ALA A 108 4.21 10.91 -17.56
CA ALA A 108 3.49 12.15 -17.32
C ALA A 108 2.14 11.84 -16.67
N PHE A 109 1.55 12.81 -15.96
CA PHE A 109 0.26 12.63 -15.29
C PHE A 109 -0.84 12.21 -16.26
N GLU A 110 -0.82 12.72 -17.48
CA GLU A 110 -1.81 12.47 -18.52
C GLU A 110 -1.91 10.99 -18.93
N ASP A 111 -0.81 10.25 -18.79
CA ASP A 111 -0.77 8.80 -19.08
C ASP A 111 -1.72 8.02 -18.18
N LEU A 112 -1.99 8.51 -16.96
CA LEU A 112 -2.91 7.89 -16.00
C LEU A 112 -4.35 7.84 -16.51
N ALA A 113 -4.74 8.70 -17.43
CA ALA A 113 -6.07 8.70 -18.03
C ALA A 113 -6.39 7.44 -18.86
N ALA A 114 -5.38 6.63 -19.20
CA ALA A 114 -5.57 5.34 -19.88
C ALA A 114 -6.10 4.23 -18.95
N TYR A 115 -5.89 4.34 -17.63
CA TYR A 115 -6.31 3.36 -16.64
C TYR A 115 -7.77 3.57 -16.22
N ARG A 116 -8.51 2.47 -15.97
CA ARG A 116 -9.96 2.49 -15.73
C ARG A 116 -10.41 1.68 -14.52
N ALA A 117 -9.47 1.18 -13.71
CA ALA A 117 -9.80 0.31 -12.59
C ALA A 117 -8.79 0.45 -11.45
N GLY A 118 -9.20 0.08 -10.26
CA GLY A 118 -8.36 -0.02 -9.08
C GLY A 118 -8.05 1.31 -8.41
N TYR A 119 -6.95 1.34 -7.69
CA TYR A 119 -6.49 2.52 -6.94
C TYR A 119 -5.25 3.13 -7.58
N LEU A 120 -5.21 4.47 -7.59
CA LEU A 120 -3.99 5.20 -7.93
C LEU A 120 -3.10 5.30 -6.67
N SER A 121 -1.91 4.68 -6.69
CA SER A 121 -0.88 4.92 -5.67
C SER A 121 -0.05 6.14 -6.05
N ILE A 122 -0.09 7.14 -5.20
CA ILE A 122 0.73 8.35 -5.27
C ILE A 122 1.98 8.06 -4.43
N ASP A 123 3.05 7.67 -5.10
CA ASP A 123 4.28 7.17 -4.49
C ASP A 123 5.17 8.34 -4.08
N VAL A 124 5.31 8.54 -2.76
CA VAL A 124 5.99 9.71 -2.19
C VAL A 124 7.34 9.33 -1.60
N LYS A 125 8.38 10.08 -1.94
CA LYS A 125 9.70 9.99 -1.32
C LYS A 125 10.26 11.38 -1.07
N GLY A 126 10.69 11.65 0.18
CA GLY A 126 11.18 12.99 0.55
C GLY A 126 10.14 14.10 0.37
N GLY A 127 8.85 13.81 0.59
CA GLY A 127 7.75 14.77 0.41
C GLY A 127 7.40 15.08 -1.05
N ARG A 128 7.92 14.33 -2.01
CA ARG A 128 7.71 14.53 -3.45
C ARG A 128 7.23 13.26 -4.12
N VAL A 129 6.32 13.41 -5.08
CA VAL A 129 5.77 12.29 -5.87
C VAL A 129 6.77 11.81 -6.90
N LEU A 130 6.98 10.50 -6.95
CA LEU A 130 7.79 9.85 -7.98
C LEU A 130 6.97 9.61 -9.25
N PRO A 131 7.53 9.77 -10.46
CA PRO A 131 8.87 10.32 -10.74
C PRO A 131 8.90 11.85 -10.88
N TRP A 132 7.78 12.54 -10.72
CA TRP A 132 7.58 13.93 -11.18
C TRP A 132 8.17 15.00 -10.26
N GLY A 133 8.49 14.69 -9.01
CA GLY A 133 9.07 15.64 -8.05
C GLY A 133 8.11 16.74 -7.57
N ILE A 134 6.81 16.64 -7.85
CA ILE A 134 5.77 17.58 -7.42
C ILE A 134 5.18 17.18 -6.06
N ARG A 135 4.36 18.03 -5.46
CA ARG A 135 3.71 17.77 -4.17
C ARG A 135 2.54 16.77 -4.33
N PRO A 136 2.27 15.89 -3.33
CA PRO A 136 1.15 14.96 -3.36
C PRO A 136 -0.21 15.65 -3.57
N GLU A 137 -0.42 16.82 -2.95
CA GLU A 137 -1.65 17.59 -3.03
C GLU A 137 -1.97 18.05 -4.46
N GLU A 138 -0.95 18.32 -5.25
CA GLU A 138 -1.11 18.69 -6.67
C GLU A 138 -1.62 17.50 -7.48
N VAL A 139 -1.07 16.30 -7.24
CA VAL A 139 -1.53 15.06 -7.90
C VAL A 139 -2.94 14.72 -7.45
N LEU A 140 -3.26 14.82 -6.15
CA LEU A 140 -4.58 14.53 -5.60
C LEU A 140 -5.67 15.41 -6.22
N ARG A 141 -5.43 16.74 -6.36
CA ARG A 141 -6.41 17.64 -7.02
C ARG A 141 -6.72 17.21 -8.45
N ARG A 142 -5.69 16.80 -9.20
CA ARG A 142 -5.83 16.34 -10.58
C ARG A 142 -6.46 14.95 -10.68
N ALA A 143 -6.20 14.08 -9.70
CA ALA A 143 -6.66 12.69 -9.66
C ALA A 143 -8.19 12.56 -9.58
N SER A 144 -8.90 13.58 -9.06
CA SER A 144 -10.37 13.58 -8.99
C SER A 144 -11.06 13.53 -10.38
N GLY A 145 -10.33 13.85 -11.45
CA GLY A 145 -10.79 13.72 -12.83
C GLY A 145 -10.48 12.36 -13.48
N LEU A 146 -9.83 11.44 -12.78
CA LEU A 146 -9.46 10.12 -13.28
C LEU A 146 -10.47 9.04 -12.87
N SER A 147 -10.47 7.90 -13.56
CA SER A 147 -11.43 6.80 -13.35
C SER A 147 -10.93 5.73 -12.37
N PHE A 148 -10.32 6.14 -11.26
CA PHE A 148 -9.92 5.24 -10.17
C PHE A 148 -11.02 5.13 -9.11
N GLU A 149 -11.04 4.01 -8.38
CA GLU A 149 -11.93 3.79 -7.22
C GLU A 149 -11.53 4.65 -6.03
N GLY A 150 -10.26 5.05 -5.97
CA GLY A 150 -9.69 5.88 -4.93
C GLY A 150 -8.20 6.12 -5.15
N CYS A 151 -7.59 6.84 -4.20
CA CYS A 151 -6.16 7.09 -4.17
C CYS A 151 -5.52 6.48 -2.91
N ILE A 152 -4.25 6.14 -3.02
CA ILE A 152 -3.38 5.75 -1.91
C ILE A 152 -2.25 6.77 -1.86
N ILE A 153 -2.01 7.40 -0.73
CA ILE A 153 -0.73 8.08 -0.47
C ILE A 153 0.22 7.04 0.08
N LEU A 154 1.21 6.63 -0.71
CA LEU A 154 2.22 5.68 -0.28
C LEU A 154 3.55 6.38 -0.01
N ASN A 155 3.82 6.68 1.26
CA ASN A 155 5.08 7.31 1.68
C ASN A 155 6.20 6.26 1.74
N ILE A 156 6.80 5.96 0.58
CA ILE A 156 7.86 4.96 0.45
C ILE A 156 9.06 5.30 1.34
N GLY A 157 9.40 6.57 1.45
CA GLY A 157 10.51 7.03 2.30
C GLY A 157 10.31 6.79 3.79
N ALA A 158 9.06 6.62 4.24
CA ALA A 158 8.70 6.37 5.62
C ALA A 158 8.38 4.89 5.92
N VAL A 159 8.32 4.01 4.91
CA VAL A 159 8.05 2.58 5.10
C VAL A 159 9.04 1.97 6.09
N GLY A 160 8.52 1.27 7.10
CA GLY A 160 9.32 0.58 8.12
C GLY A 160 10.03 1.48 9.14
N THR A 161 9.89 2.82 9.05
CA THR A 161 10.60 3.77 9.93
C THR A 161 9.86 4.11 11.22
N GLN A 162 8.54 3.99 11.24
CA GLN A 162 7.68 4.41 12.37
C GLN A 162 7.93 5.86 12.83
N ARG A 163 8.09 6.79 11.90
CA ARG A 163 8.33 8.21 12.22
C ARG A 163 7.10 8.94 12.75
N GLY A 164 5.91 8.32 12.61
CA GLY A 164 4.64 8.98 12.91
C GLY A 164 4.18 9.91 11.78
N LEU A 165 2.99 10.45 11.95
CA LEU A 165 2.31 11.28 10.97
C LEU A 165 2.17 12.72 11.50
N VAL A 166 2.02 13.67 10.58
CA VAL A 166 1.81 15.09 10.89
C VAL A 166 0.38 15.46 10.47
N ARG A 167 -0.41 15.98 11.41
CA ARG A 167 -1.84 16.29 11.23
C ARG A 167 -2.07 17.25 10.07
N GLU A 168 -1.31 18.32 10.03
CA GLU A 168 -1.46 19.38 9.03
C GLU A 168 -1.26 18.86 7.61
N ASP A 169 -0.29 17.97 7.41
CA ASP A 169 -0.03 17.36 6.10
C ASP A 169 -1.21 16.46 5.68
N LEU A 170 -1.80 15.70 6.62
CA LEU A 170 -2.94 14.83 6.35
C LEU A 170 -4.19 15.63 5.98
N GLU A 171 -4.49 16.68 6.74
CA GLU A 171 -5.65 17.56 6.49
C GLU A 171 -5.50 18.28 5.14
N GLU A 172 -4.29 18.75 4.78
CA GLU A 172 -4.02 19.37 3.47
C GLU A 172 -4.25 18.35 2.32
N MET A 173 -3.74 17.13 2.44
CA MET A 173 -3.94 16.06 1.45
C MET A 173 -5.43 15.70 1.34
N ARG A 174 -6.14 15.52 2.46
CA ARG A 174 -7.56 15.17 2.46
C ARG A 174 -8.42 16.25 1.81
N ALA A 175 -8.13 17.52 2.06
CA ALA A 175 -8.84 18.65 1.45
C ALA A 175 -8.70 18.71 -0.09
N CYS A 176 -7.65 18.09 -0.64
CA CYS A 176 -7.39 18.09 -2.08
C CYS A 176 -8.12 16.99 -2.86
N TYR A 177 -8.69 15.98 -2.19
CA TYR A 177 -9.29 14.82 -2.87
C TYR A 177 -10.58 14.35 -2.17
N PRO A 178 -11.75 14.43 -2.81
CA PRO A 178 -13.03 14.08 -2.17
C PRO A 178 -13.33 12.56 -2.19
N GLY A 179 -12.63 11.79 -3.04
CA GLY A 179 -12.83 10.34 -3.18
C GLY A 179 -12.23 9.52 -2.04
N ARG A 180 -12.29 8.20 -2.16
CA ARG A 180 -11.65 7.29 -1.19
C ARG A 180 -10.15 7.51 -1.15
N LEU A 181 -9.61 7.74 0.03
CA LEU A 181 -8.20 8.05 0.25
C LEU A 181 -7.61 7.14 1.33
N LEU A 182 -6.62 6.33 0.95
CA LEU A 182 -5.88 5.46 1.84
C LEU A 182 -4.48 6.05 2.09
N TYR A 183 -3.88 5.68 3.21
CA TYR A 183 -2.53 6.10 3.56
C TYR A 183 -1.64 4.90 3.90
N GLY A 184 -0.41 4.86 3.40
CA GLY A 184 0.60 3.85 3.73
C GLY A 184 1.99 4.45 3.92
N GLY A 185 2.76 3.80 4.79
CA GLY A 185 4.15 4.20 5.10
C GLY A 185 4.27 5.11 6.32
N GLY A 186 5.06 4.67 7.31
CA GLY A 186 5.41 5.45 8.49
C GLY A 186 4.43 5.37 9.68
N VAL A 187 3.27 4.77 9.55
CA VAL A 187 2.31 4.56 10.65
C VAL A 187 2.99 3.82 11.80
N ALA A 188 3.08 4.46 12.96
CA ALA A 188 3.83 3.97 14.11
C ALA A 188 2.96 3.25 15.16
N GLY A 189 1.68 3.61 15.26
CA GLY A 189 0.80 3.04 16.27
C GLY A 189 -0.65 3.50 16.16
N THR A 190 -1.43 3.22 17.21
CA THR A 190 -2.86 3.54 17.27
C THR A 190 -3.16 5.03 17.24
N ASP A 191 -2.25 5.88 17.69
CA ASP A 191 -2.46 7.34 17.65
C ASP A 191 -2.39 7.87 16.23
N ASP A 192 -1.49 7.33 15.39
CA ASP A 192 -1.45 7.68 13.97
C ASP A 192 -2.72 7.20 13.23
N ILE A 193 -3.26 6.02 13.62
CA ILE A 193 -4.51 5.52 13.06
C ILE A 193 -5.67 6.46 13.41
N ARG A 194 -5.76 6.92 14.65
CA ARG A 194 -6.75 7.93 15.06
C ARG A 194 -6.57 9.24 14.30
N LEU A 195 -5.32 9.66 14.12
CA LEU A 195 -5.01 10.87 13.38
C LEU A 195 -5.50 10.80 11.91
N LEU A 196 -5.30 9.65 11.25
CA LEU A 196 -5.81 9.39 9.91
C LEU A 196 -7.35 9.38 9.86
N ASP A 197 -8.00 8.74 10.85
CA ASP A 197 -9.45 8.67 10.95
C ASP A 197 -10.06 10.05 11.18
N ASP A 198 -9.51 10.83 12.12
CA ASP A 198 -9.90 12.23 12.39
C ASP A 198 -9.72 13.13 11.17
N ALA A 199 -8.64 12.93 10.39
CA ALA A 199 -8.40 13.67 9.16
C ALA A 199 -9.30 13.21 7.99
N GLY A 200 -10.11 12.15 8.18
CA GLY A 200 -11.08 11.66 7.20
C GLY A 200 -10.49 10.74 6.13
N PHE A 201 -9.38 10.05 6.42
CA PHE A 201 -8.88 8.99 5.54
C PHE A 201 -9.75 7.73 5.67
N ASP A 202 -9.94 7.02 4.56
CA ASP A 202 -10.81 5.84 4.47
C ASP A 202 -10.08 4.55 4.89
N GLY A 203 -8.75 4.55 4.94
CA GLY A 203 -7.99 3.38 5.38
C GLY A 203 -6.49 3.65 5.59
N ALA A 204 -5.87 2.75 6.37
CA ALA A 204 -4.43 2.73 6.63
C ALA A 204 -3.81 1.39 6.20
N ILE A 205 -2.71 1.46 5.45
CA ILE A 205 -1.89 0.33 5.03
C ILE A 205 -0.72 0.23 6.00
N ILE A 206 -0.68 -0.86 6.78
CA ILE A 206 0.22 -1.03 7.91
C ILE A 206 0.91 -2.40 7.91
N ALA A 207 2.15 -2.47 8.39
CA ALA A 207 2.89 -3.71 8.56
C ALA A 207 3.68 -3.72 9.88
N THR A 208 4.77 -2.95 9.97
CA THR A 208 5.71 -2.95 11.11
C THR A 208 5.02 -2.69 12.44
N ALA A 209 4.04 -1.79 12.49
CA ALA A 209 3.30 -1.45 13.71
C ALA A 209 2.51 -2.65 14.27
N VAL A 210 1.97 -3.52 13.40
CA VAL A 210 1.29 -4.76 13.81
C VAL A 210 2.30 -5.74 14.41
N HIS A 211 3.43 -5.98 13.72
CA HIS A 211 4.47 -6.91 14.19
C HIS A 211 5.10 -6.48 15.52
N ARG A 212 5.17 -5.19 15.77
CA ARG A 212 5.68 -4.63 17.05
C ARG A 212 4.62 -4.54 18.14
N GLY A 213 3.36 -4.85 17.82
CA GLY A 213 2.25 -4.77 18.77
C GLY A 213 1.81 -3.36 19.13
N THR A 214 2.30 -2.31 18.40
CA THR A 214 1.83 -0.94 18.58
C THR A 214 0.46 -0.68 17.92
N VAL A 215 0.05 -1.58 17.02
CA VAL A 215 -1.33 -1.72 16.54
C VAL A 215 -1.79 -3.15 16.84
N PRO A 216 -2.95 -3.34 17.51
CA PRO A 216 -3.46 -4.66 17.83
C PRO A 216 -3.74 -5.49 16.58
N LEU A 217 -3.26 -6.75 16.53
CA LEU A 217 -3.54 -7.67 15.43
C LEU A 217 -5.05 -7.87 15.22
N GLU A 218 -5.82 -7.84 16.29
CA GLU A 218 -7.26 -7.98 16.24
C GLU A 218 -7.96 -6.90 15.40
N TRP A 219 -7.42 -5.69 15.34
CA TRP A 219 -7.94 -4.62 14.48
C TRP A 219 -7.76 -4.97 13.00
N VAL A 220 -6.62 -5.58 12.66
CA VAL A 220 -6.32 -6.03 11.30
C VAL A 220 -7.21 -7.19 10.89
N ARG A 221 -7.47 -8.12 11.81
CA ARG A 221 -8.40 -9.25 11.61
C ARG A 221 -9.84 -8.79 11.37
N ARG A 222 -10.28 -7.78 12.10
CA ARG A 222 -11.60 -7.16 11.90
C ARG A 222 -11.63 -6.25 10.66
N GLY A 223 -10.47 -5.74 10.26
CA GLY A 223 -10.32 -4.77 9.17
C GLY A 223 -10.66 -3.33 9.56
N HIS A 224 -10.80 -3.03 10.85
CA HIS A 224 -11.08 -1.68 11.36
C HIS A 224 -10.63 -1.51 12.82
N PRO A 225 -10.34 -0.28 13.28
CA PRO A 225 -10.09 0.01 14.69
C PRO A 225 -11.36 -0.19 15.52
N CYS A 226 -11.18 -0.37 16.83
CA CYS A 226 -12.29 -0.44 17.80
C CYS A 226 -12.77 0.95 18.16
#